data_5fbacded75554abdaf3f661dfc3d77a1
#
_entry.id   5fbacded75554abdaf3f661dfc3d77a1
#
_cell.length_a   1.000
_cell.length_b   1.000
_cell.length_c   1.000
_cell.angle_alpha   90.00
_cell.angle_beta   90.00
_cell.angle_gamma   90.00
#
_symmetry.space_group_name_H-M   'P 1'
#
loop_
_entity.id
_entity.type
_entity.pdbx_description
1 polymer ?
#
loop_
_entity_poly.entity_id
_entity_poly.type
_entity_poly.pdbx_seq_one_letter_code
_entity_poly.pdbx_strand_id
1 'polypeptide(L)'
;MILVDRDTRVVVQGITGREGSFHAQRCREYGTRVVGGVTPGKGGTTHEGFPVWNSVAEAARAEGANCALIFVPPPTAADAVMEATDAGIPLIVCITDGIPALDMARAKAYLATRQSRLIGPNCPGLISPGEAKVGIMPGHIHKAGTV
;
A
#
# COMPACT_ATOMS: atom_id res chain seq x y z
N MET A 1 -3.26 8.41 16.47
CA MET A 1 -3.09 8.64 15.03
C MET A 1 -4.40 8.40 14.29
N ILE A 2 -4.68 9.15 13.21
CA ILE A 2 -5.99 9.11 12.55
C ILE A 2 -6.10 7.95 11.53
N LEU A 3 -5.07 7.74 10.71
CA LEU A 3 -5.14 6.79 9.61
C LEU A 3 -4.22 5.57 9.76
N VAL A 4 -3.01 5.74 10.27
CA VAL A 4 -2.04 4.65 10.47
C VAL A 4 -1.50 4.66 11.88
N ASP A 5 -1.24 3.48 12.42
CA ASP A 5 -0.73 3.27 13.77
C ASP A 5 0.03 1.93 13.85
N ARG A 6 0.31 1.47 15.06
CA ARG A 6 1.03 0.21 15.29
C ARG A 6 0.26 -1.03 14.86
N ASP A 7 -1.06 -0.93 14.71
CA ASP A 7 -1.92 -2.04 14.30
C ASP A 7 -2.14 -2.07 12.78
N THR A 8 -1.59 -1.12 12.05
CA THR A 8 -1.65 -1.09 10.59
C THR A 8 -0.87 -2.26 10.01
N ARG A 9 -1.53 -3.04 9.15
CA ARG A 9 -0.96 -4.20 8.45
C ARG A 9 -0.95 -3.95 6.97
N VAL A 10 0.23 -3.74 6.44
CA VAL A 10 0.42 -3.26 5.06
C VAL A 10 0.68 -4.42 4.11
N VAL A 11 -0.08 -4.46 3.02
CA VAL A 11 0.22 -5.28 1.85
C VAL A 11 0.73 -4.38 0.73
N VAL A 12 1.85 -4.76 0.10
CA VAL A 12 2.48 -3.96 -0.95
C VAL A 12 2.12 -4.53 -2.32
N GLN A 13 1.37 -3.79 -3.11
CA GLN A 13 1.07 -4.17 -4.50
C GLN A 13 2.22 -3.74 -5.39
N GLY A 14 2.77 -4.69 -6.15
CA GLY A 14 3.98 -4.49 -6.91
C GLY A 14 5.27 -4.75 -6.12
N ILE A 15 5.21 -5.64 -5.15
CA ILE A 15 6.34 -5.92 -4.23
C ILE A 15 7.58 -6.45 -4.94
N THR A 16 7.44 -7.14 -6.06
CA THR A 16 8.58 -7.68 -6.81
C THR A 16 9.23 -6.65 -7.73
N GLY A 17 8.64 -5.48 -7.88
CA GLY A 17 9.25 -4.36 -8.58
C GLY A 17 10.34 -3.72 -7.75
N ARG A 18 11.24 -2.96 -8.39
CA ARG A 18 12.37 -2.31 -7.75
C ARG A 18 11.95 -1.38 -6.62
N GLU A 19 11.02 -0.46 -6.90
CA GLU A 19 10.56 0.52 -5.92
C GLU A 19 9.73 -0.14 -4.81
N GLY A 20 8.82 -1.03 -5.19
CA GLY A 20 7.99 -1.75 -4.21
C GLY A 20 8.83 -2.57 -3.25
N SER A 21 9.81 -3.30 -3.77
CA SER A 21 10.74 -4.09 -2.95
C SER A 21 11.55 -3.21 -1.99
N PHE A 22 12.16 -2.15 -2.53
CA PHE A 22 13.00 -1.25 -1.74
C PHE A 22 12.22 -0.59 -0.60
N HIS A 23 11.09 0.01 -0.92
CA HIS A 23 10.30 0.73 0.08
C HIS A 23 9.56 -0.18 1.06
N ALA A 24 9.18 -1.39 0.64
CA ALA A 24 8.64 -2.38 1.58
C ALA A 24 9.64 -2.73 2.67
N GLN A 25 10.92 -2.93 2.29
CA GLN A 25 12.00 -3.20 3.24
C GLN A 25 12.23 -2.01 4.17
N ARG A 26 12.21 -0.78 3.65
CA ARG A 26 12.36 0.43 4.45
C ARG A 26 11.22 0.63 5.43
N CYS A 27 9.99 0.35 5.03
CA CYS A 27 8.85 0.39 5.94
C CYS A 27 9.01 -0.64 7.05
N ARG A 28 9.42 -1.87 6.72
CA ARG A 28 9.67 -2.92 7.71
C ARG A 28 10.77 -2.52 8.70
N GLU A 29 11.87 -1.98 8.22
CA GLU A 29 12.96 -1.49 9.06
C GLU A 29 12.50 -0.39 10.03
N TYR A 30 11.57 0.44 9.61
CA TYR A 30 10.97 1.47 10.47
C TYR A 30 10.12 0.90 11.59
N GLY A 31 9.67 -0.33 11.47
CA GLY A 31 8.80 -1.00 12.44
C GLY A 31 7.36 -1.20 11.96
N THR A 32 7.05 -0.80 10.73
CA THR A 32 5.74 -1.03 10.13
C THR A 32 5.52 -2.53 9.90
N ARG A 33 4.33 -3.02 10.22
CA ARG A 33 3.95 -4.40 9.93
C ARG A 33 3.61 -4.56 8.46
N VAL A 34 4.63 -4.84 7.65
CA VAL A 34 4.45 -5.21 6.25
C VAL A 34 4.22 -6.71 6.21
N VAL A 35 2.98 -7.13 5.99
CA VAL A 35 2.61 -8.55 6.05
C VAL A 35 3.07 -9.32 4.81
N GLY A 36 3.31 -8.62 3.72
CA GLY A 36 3.79 -9.20 2.47
C GLY A 36 3.36 -8.35 1.29
N GLY A 37 3.30 -8.95 0.12
CA GLY A 37 2.93 -8.23 -1.08
C GLY A 37 2.15 -9.03 -2.09
N VAL A 38 1.77 -8.35 -3.15
CA VAL A 38 0.98 -8.91 -4.23
C VAL A 38 1.70 -8.68 -5.55
N THR A 39 1.91 -9.77 -6.28
CA THR A 39 2.32 -9.76 -7.68
C THR A 39 1.58 -10.89 -8.36
N PRO A 40 0.62 -10.59 -9.26
CA PRO A 40 -0.14 -11.63 -9.94
C PRO A 40 0.77 -12.64 -10.65
N GLY A 41 0.50 -13.93 -10.47
CA GLY A 41 1.29 -15.02 -11.04
C GLY A 41 2.49 -15.45 -10.19
N LYS A 42 2.82 -14.74 -9.12
CA LYS A 42 3.93 -15.07 -8.22
C LYS A 42 3.47 -15.50 -6.82
N GLY A 43 2.19 -15.74 -6.65
CA GLY A 43 1.63 -16.20 -5.38
C GLY A 43 2.27 -17.52 -4.92
N GLY A 44 2.48 -17.64 -3.62
CA GLY A 44 3.13 -18.78 -3.01
C GLY A 44 4.66 -18.69 -2.97
N THR A 45 5.25 -17.64 -3.55
CA THR A 45 6.69 -17.38 -3.47
C THR A 45 7.02 -16.44 -2.31
N THR A 46 8.32 -16.26 -2.07
CA THR A 46 8.83 -15.30 -1.08
C THR A 46 9.77 -14.33 -1.78
N HIS A 47 9.63 -13.04 -1.50
CA HIS A 47 10.49 -12.00 -2.05
C HIS A 47 11.06 -11.17 -0.91
N GLU A 48 12.39 -11.15 -0.75
CA GLU A 48 13.09 -10.43 0.32
C GLU A 48 12.52 -10.70 1.72
N GLY A 49 12.13 -11.96 1.95
CA GLY A 49 11.50 -12.37 3.21
C GLY A 49 10.01 -12.10 3.33
N PHE A 50 9.40 -11.46 2.35
CA PHE A 50 7.96 -11.20 2.33
C PHE A 50 7.20 -12.31 1.61
N PRO A 51 6.11 -12.83 2.19
CA PRO A 51 5.19 -13.69 1.44
C PRO A 51 4.56 -12.92 0.28
N VAL A 52 4.36 -13.61 -0.85
CA VAL A 52 3.74 -13.01 -2.04
C VAL A 52 2.43 -13.75 -2.35
N TRP A 53 1.38 -13.00 -2.60
CA TRP A 53 0.07 -13.52 -3.01
C TRP A 53 -0.26 -13.06 -4.44
N ASN A 54 -1.23 -13.73 -5.05
CA ASN A 54 -1.72 -13.34 -6.37
C ASN A 54 -2.70 -12.17 -6.32
N SER A 55 -3.37 -11.97 -5.19
CA SER A 55 -4.37 -10.91 -5.04
C SER A 55 -4.36 -10.29 -3.64
N VAL A 56 -4.88 -9.08 -3.55
CA VAL A 56 -5.05 -8.38 -2.26
C VAL A 56 -6.06 -9.14 -1.39
N ALA A 57 -7.10 -9.71 -1.97
CA ALA A 57 -8.08 -10.50 -1.22
C ALA A 57 -7.44 -11.70 -0.51
N GLU A 58 -6.49 -12.37 -1.15
CA GLU A 58 -5.74 -13.45 -0.51
C GLU A 58 -4.93 -12.95 0.68
N ALA A 59 -4.23 -11.84 0.53
CA ALA A 59 -3.45 -11.24 1.61
C ALA A 59 -4.34 -10.81 2.79
N ALA A 60 -5.49 -10.23 2.50
CA ALA A 60 -6.45 -9.81 3.52
C ALA A 60 -6.97 -11.02 4.32
N ARG A 61 -7.29 -12.12 3.65
CA ARG A 61 -7.74 -13.34 4.32
C ARG A 61 -6.64 -14.02 5.13
N ALA A 62 -5.42 -14.06 4.57
CA ALA A 62 -4.31 -14.79 5.19
C ALA A 62 -3.73 -14.06 6.41
N GLU A 63 -3.56 -12.74 6.31
CA GLU A 63 -2.80 -11.94 7.29
C GLU A 63 -3.57 -10.74 7.85
N GLY A 64 -4.82 -10.56 7.48
CA GLY A 64 -5.64 -9.45 7.96
C GLY A 64 -5.12 -8.09 7.51
N ALA A 65 -4.60 -7.97 6.28
CA ALA A 65 -4.13 -6.71 5.73
C ALA A 65 -5.25 -5.66 5.78
N ASN A 66 -4.93 -4.46 6.25
CA ASN A 66 -5.88 -3.35 6.38
C ASN A 66 -5.38 -2.06 5.74
N CYS A 67 -4.23 -2.10 5.10
CA CYS A 67 -3.66 -0.98 4.35
C CYS A 67 -2.97 -1.53 3.11
N ALA A 68 -3.25 -0.96 1.95
CA ALA A 68 -2.57 -1.29 0.70
C ALA A 68 -1.63 -0.17 0.31
N LEU A 69 -0.40 -0.51 -0.04
CA LEU A 69 0.62 0.41 -0.53
C LEU A 69 0.97 0.04 -1.97
N ILE A 70 0.72 0.95 -2.91
CA ILE A 70 0.77 0.65 -4.35
C ILE A 70 1.99 1.27 -5.02
N PHE A 71 2.77 0.41 -5.67
CA PHE A 71 3.94 0.76 -6.48
C PHE A 71 3.87 0.23 -7.92
N VAL A 72 2.74 -0.32 -8.33
CA VAL A 72 2.60 -0.87 -9.69
C VAL A 72 2.76 0.23 -10.75
N PRO A 73 3.17 -0.14 -11.99
CA PRO A 73 3.32 0.84 -13.08
C PRO A 73 2.03 1.61 -13.39
N PRO A 74 2.13 2.83 -13.94
CA PRO A 74 0.96 3.68 -14.22
C PRO A 74 -0.19 3.00 -14.98
N PRO A 75 0.04 2.17 -16.03
CA PRO A 75 -1.06 1.55 -16.75
C PRO A 75 -1.92 0.58 -15.93
N THR A 76 -1.40 0.07 -14.83
CA THR A 76 -2.10 -0.92 -13.98
C THR A 76 -2.49 -0.37 -12.61
N ALA A 77 -2.14 0.88 -12.32
CA ALA A 77 -2.32 1.45 -10.98
C ALA A 77 -3.80 1.64 -10.61
N ALA A 78 -4.63 2.11 -11.54
CA ALA A 78 -6.06 2.27 -11.27
C ALA A 78 -6.73 0.92 -10.95
N ASP A 79 -6.36 -0.14 -11.68
CA ASP A 79 -6.84 -1.50 -11.41
C ASP A 79 -6.40 -1.96 -10.03
N ALA A 80 -5.16 -1.65 -9.64
CA ALA A 80 -4.65 -1.99 -8.31
C ALA A 80 -5.44 -1.29 -7.19
N VAL A 81 -5.81 -0.01 -7.38
CA VAL A 81 -6.66 0.73 -6.45
C VAL A 81 -8.03 0.06 -6.33
N MET A 82 -8.65 -0.26 -7.45
CA MET A 82 -9.97 -0.89 -7.47
C MET A 82 -9.93 -2.31 -6.87
N GLU A 83 -8.87 -3.07 -7.11
CA GLU A 83 -8.67 -4.38 -6.50
C GLU A 83 -8.60 -4.29 -4.97
N ALA A 84 -7.80 -3.36 -4.45
CA ALA A 84 -7.68 -3.16 -3.00
C ALA A 84 -9.01 -2.73 -2.38
N THR A 85 -9.75 -1.86 -3.07
CA THR A 85 -11.09 -1.44 -2.66
C THR A 85 -12.05 -2.62 -2.61
N ASP A 86 -12.03 -3.46 -3.63
CA ASP A 86 -12.90 -4.63 -3.73
C ASP A 86 -12.59 -5.69 -2.67
N ALA A 87 -11.33 -5.79 -2.28
CA ALA A 87 -10.88 -6.67 -1.19
C ALA A 87 -11.27 -6.15 0.20
N GLY A 88 -11.89 -4.97 0.30
CA GLY A 88 -12.33 -4.38 1.55
C GLY A 88 -11.23 -3.68 2.34
N ILE A 89 -10.11 -3.32 1.73
CA ILE A 89 -9.03 -2.61 2.39
C ILE A 89 -9.48 -1.18 2.74
N PRO A 90 -9.50 -0.79 4.02
CA PRO A 90 -10.00 0.53 4.41
C PRO A 90 -9.11 1.70 4.00
N LEU A 91 -7.80 1.52 3.94
CA LEU A 91 -6.86 2.57 3.55
C LEU A 91 -5.97 2.12 2.39
N ILE A 92 -5.95 2.91 1.33
CA ILE A 92 -5.16 2.65 0.13
C ILE A 92 -4.22 3.84 -0.08
N VAL A 93 -2.93 3.56 -0.19
CA VAL A 93 -1.89 4.58 -0.42
C VAL A 93 -1.26 4.28 -1.77
N CYS A 94 -1.46 5.17 -2.74
CA CYS A 94 -0.93 5.00 -4.10
C CYS A 94 0.22 5.96 -4.35
N ILE A 95 1.44 5.42 -4.46
CA ILE A 95 2.64 6.20 -4.71
C ILE A 95 2.79 6.52 -6.20
N THR A 96 2.35 5.61 -7.05
CA THR A 96 2.54 5.68 -8.51
C THR A 96 2.20 7.06 -9.07
N ASP A 97 3.13 7.61 -9.86
CA ASP A 97 2.97 8.85 -10.60
C ASP A 97 2.67 8.53 -12.08
N GLY A 98 2.13 9.50 -12.80
CA GLY A 98 1.90 9.39 -14.23
C GLY A 98 0.71 8.52 -14.63
N ILE A 99 -0.25 8.31 -13.74
CA ILE A 99 -1.47 7.56 -14.05
C ILE A 99 -2.35 8.41 -14.96
N PRO A 100 -2.88 7.85 -16.07
CA PRO A 100 -3.80 8.59 -16.93
C PRO A 100 -5.02 9.15 -16.17
N ALA A 101 -5.37 10.40 -16.43
CA ALA A 101 -6.46 11.08 -15.72
C ALA A 101 -7.80 10.33 -15.84
N LEU A 102 -8.08 9.74 -17.00
CA LEU A 102 -9.31 8.96 -17.20
C LEU A 102 -9.34 7.71 -16.33
N ASP A 103 -8.20 7.04 -16.19
CA ASP A 103 -8.09 5.87 -15.32
C ASP A 103 -8.37 6.23 -13.85
N MET A 104 -7.85 7.36 -13.39
CA MET A 104 -8.10 7.84 -12.03
C MET A 104 -9.55 8.32 -11.84
N ALA A 105 -10.14 8.90 -12.87
CA ALA A 105 -11.57 9.25 -12.82
C ALA A 105 -12.44 8.00 -12.61
N ARG A 106 -12.12 6.90 -13.29
CA ARG A 106 -12.81 5.61 -13.11
C ARG A 106 -12.59 5.03 -11.72
N ALA A 107 -11.35 5.04 -11.24
CA ALA A 107 -11.01 4.55 -9.90
C ALA A 107 -11.71 5.36 -8.82
N LYS A 108 -11.74 6.69 -8.95
CA LYS A 108 -12.44 7.58 -8.02
C LYS A 108 -13.96 7.33 -8.01
N ALA A 109 -14.56 7.14 -9.16
CA ALA A 109 -15.98 6.81 -9.26
C ALA A 109 -16.30 5.47 -8.57
N TYR A 110 -15.42 4.48 -8.73
CA TYR A 110 -15.54 3.19 -8.06
C TYR A 110 -15.44 3.34 -6.54
N LEU A 111 -14.45 4.10 -6.06
CA LEU A 111 -14.25 4.38 -4.63
C LEU A 111 -15.44 5.09 -4.00
N ALA A 112 -16.13 5.97 -4.73
CA ALA A 112 -17.26 6.75 -4.22
C ALA A 112 -18.41 5.89 -3.71
N THR A 113 -18.53 4.65 -4.20
CA THR A 113 -19.55 3.68 -3.78
C THR A 113 -19.06 2.69 -2.71
N ARG A 114 -17.84 2.87 -2.23
CA ARG A 114 -17.17 1.95 -1.28
C ARG A 114 -16.72 2.73 -0.04
N GLN A 115 -16.23 1.98 0.95
CA GLN A 115 -15.77 2.56 2.21
C GLN A 115 -14.26 2.78 2.29
N SER A 116 -13.52 2.42 1.25
CA SER A 116 -12.08 2.64 1.20
C SER A 116 -11.73 4.11 1.03
N ARG A 117 -10.63 4.52 1.67
CA ARG A 117 -10.04 5.85 1.49
C ARG A 117 -8.76 5.74 0.68
N LEU A 118 -8.57 6.67 -0.25
CA LEU A 118 -7.38 6.74 -1.09
C LEU A 118 -6.55 7.96 -0.73
N ILE A 119 -5.26 7.73 -0.48
CA ILE A 119 -4.23 8.77 -0.39
C ILE A 119 -3.39 8.66 -1.67
N GLY A 120 -3.24 9.76 -2.39
CA GLY A 120 -2.59 9.76 -3.70
C GLY A 120 -3.60 9.73 -4.85
N PRO A 121 -3.19 9.40 -6.07
CA PRO A 121 -1.84 8.96 -6.48
C PRO A 121 -0.79 10.06 -6.38
N ASN A 122 0.45 9.73 -6.80
CA ASN A 122 1.58 10.66 -6.79
C ASN A 122 1.75 11.35 -5.44
N CYS A 123 1.97 10.56 -4.40
CA CYS A 123 2.18 11.05 -3.05
C CYS A 123 3.35 10.31 -2.39
N PRO A 124 3.95 10.88 -1.34
CA PRO A 124 5.01 10.20 -0.59
C PRO A 124 4.47 9.19 0.44
N GLY A 125 3.17 9.12 0.62
CA GLY A 125 2.54 8.31 1.64
C GLY A 125 2.24 9.06 2.93
N LEU A 126 2.25 8.35 4.04
CA LEU A 126 2.01 8.95 5.35
C LEU A 126 2.85 8.26 6.43
N ILE A 127 3.06 8.97 7.52
CA ILE A 127 3.84 8.49 8.66
C ILE A 127 3.19 8.93 9.97
N SER A 128 3.12 7.99 10.91
CA SER A 128 2.86 8.28 12.31
C SER A 128 4.19 8.04 13.05
N PRO A 129 4.90 9.10 13.45
CA PRO A 129 6.24 8.96 14.01
C PRO A 129 6.26 8.01 15.22
N GLY A 130 7.17 7.04 15.18
CA GLY A 130 7.30 6.02 16.23
C GLY A 130 6.28 4.87 16.17
N GLU A 131 5.32 4.93 15.24
CA GLU A 131 4.28 3.91 15.12
C GLU A 131 4.33 3.18 13.78
N ALA A 132 4.15 3.91 12.67
CA ALA A 132 4.15 3.30 11.34
C ALA A 132 4.53 4.31 10.26
N LYS A 133 5.22 3.82 9.24
CA LYS A 133 5.52 4.53 8.02
C LYS A 133 4.94 3.73 6.86
N VAL A 134 4.11 4.38 6.05
CA VAL A 134 3.48 3.77 4.86
C VAL A 134 3.78 4.66 3.66
N GLY A 135 4.86 4.37 2.96
CA GLY A 135 5.30 5.16 1.82
C GLY A 135 6.81 5.31 1.73
N ILE A 136 7.23 6.39 1.08
CA ILE A 136 8.63 6.63 0.72
C ILE A 136 9.31 7.71 1.58
N MET A 137 8.60 8.29 2.56
CA MET A 137 9.15 9.35 3.40
C MET A 137 10.34 8.85 4.24
N PRO A 138 11.40 9.70 4.42
CA PRO A 138 12.53 9.33 5.25
C PRO A 138 12.11 9.29 6.73
N GLY A 139 12.02 8.10 7.30
CA GLY A 139 11.50 7.92 8.66
C GLY A 139 12.36 8.56 9.75
N HIS A 140 13.67 8.63 9.52
CA HIS A 140 14.64 9.11 10.53
C HIS A 140 14.55 10.60 10.85
N ILE A 141 13.90 11.38 10.01
CA ILE A 141 13.77 12.83 10.24
C ILE A 141 12.44 13.22 10.91
N HIS A 142 11.52 12.29 11.06
CA HIS A 142 10.20 12.54 11.63
C HIS A 142 10.16 12.14 13.10
N LYS A 143 9.64 13.02 13.94
CA LYS A 143 9.50 12.78 15.38
C LYS A 143 8.07 13.06 15.82
N ALA A 144 7.64 12.39 16.88
CA ALA A 144 6.35 12.67 17.49
C ALA A 144 6.33 14.13 17.99
N GLY A 145 5.22 14.81 17.76
CA GLY A 145 5.01 16.20 18.15
C GLY A 145 3.68 16.35 18.90
N THR A 146 3.31 17.60 19.11
CA THR A 146 2.07 17.96 19.82
C THR A 146 0.96 18.40 18.87
N VAL A 147 1.24 18.43 17.57
CA VAL A 147 0.28 18.83 16.53
C VAL A 147 0.04 17.63 15.62
#